data_ae2be0e31630fa6c74b2bace2c1bd694
#
_entry.id   ae2be0e31630fa6c74b2bace2c1bd694
#
_cell.length_a   1.000
_cell.length_b   1.000
_cell.length_c   1.000
_cell.angle_alpha   90.00
_cell.angle_beta   90.00
_cell.angle_gamma   90.00
#
_symmetry.space_group_name_H-M   'P 1'
#
loop_
_entity.id
_entity.type
_entity.pdbx_description
1 polymer ?
#
loop_
_entity_poly.entity_id
_entity_poly.type
_entity_poly.pdbx_seq_one_letter_code
_entity_poly.pdbx_strand_id
1 'polypeptide(L)'
;MNSYLSEFIKNNTDIINNDEMDLVYSKCLLNERGKLTSLLIDAGIPVMDLFKDTIPESFLEGAELDSIKLPNNIKTIDTRGFFESKLKHIELNNNLEKICFAAFSRSRSLESIKIPDSVTTFEDCILFECSSLQRVELPSNMKVLPKGMFEYCTSLEKIELPETVERISSFAFYSCKNLKSITLPKNLEIIGYNAFTKTGLKSITIPEGVIELNSGVFSGCRSLEEAYLPKTLKRCMSSIFADCRNLATIYYDVNADEDEFIHGYVRTGAPFDIVYRDKTVQVGGY
;
A
#
# COMPACT_ATOMS: atom_id res chain seq x y z
N MET A 1 -6.84 29.67 11.89
CA MET A 1 -6.78 30.31 10.56
C MET A 1 -7.04 31.80 10.72
N ASN A 2 -6.22 32.62 10.12
CA ASN A 2 -6.28 34.05 10.30
C ASN A 2 -7.58 34.58 9.69
N SER A 3 -8.43 35.31 10.45
CA SER A 3 -9.68 35.92 9.97
C SER A 3 -9.46 36.77 8.70
N TYR A 4 -8.26 37.32 8.58
CA TYR A 4 -7.80 38.07 7.41
C TYR A 4 -7.76 37.24 6.11
N LEU A 5 -7.33 35.97 6.17
CA LEU A 5 -7.25 35.11 4.99
C LEU A 5 -8.64 34.71 4.48
N SER A 6 -9.56 34.40 5.39
CA SER A 6 -10.96 34.09 5.04
C SER A 6 -11.67 35.29 4.44
N GLU A 7 -11.37 36.49 4.92
CA GLU A 7 -11.94 37.74 4.43
C GLU A 7 -11.32 38.18 3.08
N PHE A 8 -10.00 37.95 2.92
CA PHE A 8 -9.30 38.15 1.64
C PHE A 8 -9.83 37.24 0.55
N ILE A 9 -10.01 35.95 0.83
CA ILE A 9 -10.56 34.98 -0.14
C ILE A 9 -12.00 35.39 -0.53
N LYS A 10 -12.87 35.69 0.44
CA LYS A 10 -14.25 36.11 0.17
C LYS A 10 -14.36 37.38 -0.70
N ASN A 11 -13.41 38.29 -0.54
CA ASN A 11 -13.46 39.59 -1.21
C ASN A 11 -12.75 39.62 -2.57
N ASN A 12 -12.00 38.55 -2.93
CA ASN A 12 -11.17 38.52 -4.13
C ASN A 12 -11.40 37.25 -4.98
N THR A 13 -12.54 36.60 -4.85
CA THR A 13 -12.87 35.36 -5.63
C THR A 13 -12.81 35.58 -7.15
N ASP A 14 -12.99 36.79 -7.64
CA ASP A 14 -13.03 37.10 -9.09
C ASP A 14 -11.65 37.50 -9.66
N ILE A 15 -10.62 37.63 -8.82
CA ILE A 15 -9.32 38.25 -9.18
C ILE A 15 -8.13 37.34 -8.92
N ILE A 16 -8.29 36.24 -8.17
CA ILE A 16 -7.19 35.37 -7.78
C ILE A 16 -6.63 34.63 -9.00
N ASN A 17 -5.45 35.03 -9.45
CA ASN A 17 -4.71 34.36 -10.52
C ASN A 17 -3.71 33.35 -9.95
N ASN A 18 -3.09 32.54 -10.84
CA ASN A 18 -2.17 31.46 -10.45
C ASN A 18 -0.98 31.95 -9.63
N ASP A 19 -0.37 33.10 -9.98
CA ASP A 19 0.82 33.64 -9.32
C ASP A 19 0.50 34.10 -7.88
N GLU A 20 -0.69 34.64 -7.66
CA GLU A 20 -1.17 35.07 -6.33
C GLU A 20 -1.49 33.86 -5.44
N MET A 21 -2.04 32.79 -6.01
CA MET A 21 -2.29 31.53 -5.28
C MET A 21 -0.98 30.86 -4.83
N ASP A 22 0.03 30.80 -5.68
CA ASP A 22 1.35 30.27 -5.31
C ASP A 22 1.95 31.08 -4.15
N LEU A 23 1.76 32.40 -4.14
CA LEU A 23 2.22 33.26 -3.06
C LEU A 23 1.44 32.99 -1.75
N VAL A 24 0.12 32.83 -1.82
CA VAL A 24 -0.74 32.51 -0.67
C VAL A 24 -0.36 31.13 -0.12
N TYR A 25 -0.18 30.13 -0.99
CA TYR A 25 0.22 28.78 -0.62
C TYR A 25 1.60 28.74 0.03
N SER A 26 2.56 29.47 -0.53
CA SER A 26 3.93 29.51 0.04
C SER A 26 3.99 30.14 1.44
N LYS A 27 3.04 30.99 1.78
CA LYS A 27 2.95 31.66 3.09
C LYS A 27 2.09 30.91 4.11
N CYS A 28 1.30 29.91 3.69
CA CYS A 28 0.53 29.08 4.60
C CYS A 28 1.45 28.07 5.30
N LEU A 29 1.24 27.84 6.59
CA LEU A 29 1.86 26.72 7.30
C LEU A 29 1.37 25.41 6.68
N LEU A 30 2.25 24.40 6.58
CA LEU A 30 1.95 23.11 5.95
C LEU A 30 0.66 22.49 6.47
N ASN A 31 0.42 22.55 7.78
CA ASN A 31 -0.79 22.01 8.42
C ASN A 31 -2.07 22.80 8.20
N GLU A 32 -2.00 23.94 7.54
CA GLU A 32 -3.18 24.81 7.22
C GLU A 32 -3.56 24.75 5.74
N ARG A 33 -2.68 24.24 4.88
CA ARG A 33 -2.89 24.19 3.41
C ARG A 33 -4.15 23.43 3.02
N GLY A 34 -4.36 22.24 3.58
CA GLY A 34 -5.54 21.45 3.30
C GLY A 34 -6.85 22.12 3.73
N LYS A 35 -6.85 22.85 4.85
CA LYS A 35 -8.02 23.65 5.28
C LYS A 35 -8.31 24.81 4.34
N LEU A 36 -7.26 25.50 3.90
CA LEU A 36 -7.38 26.57 2.92
C LEU A 36 -7.97 26.04 1.61
N THR A 37 -7.46 24.92 1.12
CA THR A 37 -7.94 24.29 -0.10
C THR A 37 -9.40 23.89 0.00
N SER A 38 -9.82 23.27 1.13
CA SER A 38 -11.24 22.93 1.35
C SER A 38 -12.13 24.17 1.28
N LEU A 39 -11.72 25.26 1.90
CA LEU A 39 -12.49 26.53 1.86
C LEU A 39 -12.59 27.14 0.46
N LEU A 40 -11.53 27.04 -0.34
CA LEU A 40 -11.54 27.53 -1.72
C LEU A 40 -12.49 26.71 -2.59
N ILE A 41 -12.48 25.38 -2.42
CA ILE A 41 -13.39 24.47 -3.13
C ILE A 41 -14.85 24.73 -2.70
N ASP A 42 -15.11 24.86 -1.39
CA ASP A 42 -16.45 25.17 -0.85
C ASP A 42 -16.96 26.53 -1.34
N ALA A 43 -16.05 27.47 -1.60
CA ALA A 43 -16.37 28.77 -2.19
C ALA A 43 -16.62 28.71 -3.72
N GLY A 44 -16.52 27.51 -4.32
CA GLY A 44 -16.72 27.31 -5.76
C GLY A 44 -15.55 27.75 -6.63
N ILE A 45 -14.37 27.98 -6.02
CA ILE A 45 -13.16 28.34 -6.75
C ILE A 45 -12.58 27.07 -7.38
N PRO A 46 -12.33 27.01 -8.69
CA PRO A 46 -11.77 25.83 -9.36
C PRO A 46 -10.27 25.68 -9.07
N VAL A 47 -9.94 25.47 -7.79
CA VAL A 47 -8.55 25.42 -7.27
C VAL A 47 -7.69 24.42 -8.02
N MET A 48 -8.31 23.32 -8.50
CA MET A 48 -7.59 22.27 -9.22
C MET A 48 -7.12 22.75 -10.60
N ASP A 49 -7.80 23.74 -11.19
CA ASP A 49 -7.42 24.31 -12.49
C ASP A 49 -6.24 25.30 -12.37
N LEU A 50 -5.90 25.69 -11.14
CA LEU A 50 -4.77 26.58 -10.88
C LEU A 50 -3.42 25.85 -11.02
N PHE A 51 -3.40 24.52 -10.95
CA PHE A 51 -2.17 23.77 -11.08
C PHE A 51 -1.90 23.38 -12.52
N LYS A 52 -0.66 23.60 -12.94
CA LYS A 52 -0.23 23.31 -14.31
C LYS A 52 -0.31 21.81 -14.62
N ASP A 53 0.37 20.98 -13.83
CA ASP A 53 0.48 19.53 -14.04
C ASP A 53 0.77 18.74 -12.75
N THR A 54 0.91 19.41 -11.63
CA THR A 54 1.32 18.77 -10.37
C THR A 54 0.42 19.20 -9.22
N ILE A 55 -0.11 18.24 -8.46
CA ILE A 55 -0.69 18.49 -7.14
C ILE A 55 0.47 18.70 -6.17
N PRO A 56 0.64 19.89 -5.58
CA PRO A 56 1.80 20.21 -4.76
C PRO A 56 1.86 19.40 -3.46
N GLU A 57 3.05 19.38 -2.86
CA GLU A 57 3.29 18.78 -1.56
C GLU A 57 2.30 19.26 -0.51
N SER A 58 1.68 18.31 0.22
CA SER A 58 0.72 18.54 1.29
C SER A 58 -0.49 19.40 0.89
N PHE A 59 -0.85 19.42 -0.39
CA PHE A 59 -1.91 20.29 -0.91
C PHE A 59 -3.27 20.09 -0.23
N LEU A 60 -3.72 18.84 -0.08
CA LEU A 60 -4.95 18.48 0.61
C LEU A 60 -4.70 17.78 1.95
N GLU A 61 -3.58 18.07 2.61
CA GLU A 61 -3.29 17.55 3.95
C GLU A 61 -4.39 17.94 4.93
N GLY A 62 -5.05 16.92 5.51
CA GLY A 62 -6.15 17.12 6.45
C GLY A 62 -7.42 17.73 5.86
N ALA A 63 -7.57 17.77 4.54
CA ALA A 63 -8.76 18.32 3.89
C ALA A 63 -10.03 17.54 4.25
N GLU A 64 -11.13 18.26 4.51
CA GLU A 64 -12.43 17.71 4.90
C GLU A 64 -13.40 17.60 3.70
N LEU A 65 -12.94 16.96 2.63
CA LEU A 65 -13.71 16.71 1.42
C LEU A 65 -14.14 15.25 1.35
N ASP A 66 -15.38 14.98 0.93
CA ASP A 66 -15.86 13.60 0.73
C ASP A 66 -15.32 12.98 -0.56
N SER A 67 -15.23 13.75 -1.64
CA SER A 67 -14.74 13.28 -2.93
C SER A 67 -14.08 14.38 -3.74
N ILE A 68 -13.17 13.97 -4.62
CA ILE A 68 -12.53 14.87 -5.58
C ILE A 68 -12.25 14.13 -6.89
N LYS A 69 -12.33 14.88 -8.00
CA LYS A 69 -11.90 14.42 -9.33
C LYS A 69 -10.69 15.22 -9.77
N LEU A 70 -9.62 14.52 -10.16
CA LEU A 70 -8.43 15.16 -10.70
C LEU A 70 -8.65 15.64 -12.14
N PRO A 71 -8.32 16.91 -12.45
CA PRO A 71 -8.35 17.43 -13.81
C PRO A 71 -7.36 16.69 -14.73
N ASN A 72 -7.63 16.67 -16.02
CA ASN A 72 -6.84 15.93 -17.00
C ASN A 72 -5.43 16.47 -17.23
N ASN A 73 -5.13 17.68 -16.81
CA ASN A 73 -3.80 18.29 -16.89
C ASN A 73 -2.83 17.75 -15.82
N ILE A 74 -3.34 17.19 -14.72
CA ILE A 74 -2.49 16.71 -13.63
C ILE A 74 -1.77 15.41 -14.01
N LYS A 75 -0.45 15.44 -13.96
CA LYS A 75 0.48 14.34 -14.24
C LYS A 75 1.16 13.79 -13.00
N THR A 76 1.29 14.61 -11.95
CA THR A 76 2.00 14.25 -10.72
C THR A 76 1.16 14.59 -9.49
N ILE A 77 1.11 13.65 -8.55
CA ILE A 77 0.71 13.91 -7.17
C ILE A 77 2.00 13.89 -6.35
N ASP A 78 2.39 15.05 -5.83
CA ASP A 78 3.62 15.20 -5.08
C ASP A 78 3.53 14.64 -3.66
N THR A 79 4.62 14.65 -2.94
CA THR A 79 4.77 14.11 -1.59
C THR A 79 3.65 14.60 -0.68
N ARG A 80 2.96 13.62 -0.04
CA ARG A 80 1.87 13.90 0.90
C ARG A 80 0.71 14.73 0.32
N GLY A 81 0.52 14.78 -1.00
CA GLY A 81 -0.48 15.63 -1.66
C GLY A 81 -1.89 15.54 -1.06
N PHE A 82 -2.30 14.35 -0.59
CA PHE A 82 -3.57 14.06 0.08
C PHE A 82 -3.38 13.43 1.47
N PHE A 83 -2.27 13.70 2.13
CA PHE A 83 -1.95 13.14 3.44
C PHE A 83 -3.01 13.48 4.49
N GLU A 84 -3.46 12.49 5.28
CA GLU A 84 -4.49 12.66 6.32
C GLU A 84 -5.80 13.30 5.83
N SER A 85 -6.08 13.31 4.53
CA SER A 85 -7.34 13.83 3.98
C SER A 85 -8.53 12.98 4.44
N LYS A 86 -9.72 13.59 4.52
CA LYS A 86 -10.97 12.89 4.85
C LYS A 86 -11.70 12.34 3.63
N LEU A 87 -11.04 12.34 2.46
CA LEU A 87 -11.60 11.80 1.22
C LEU A 87 -12.05 10.36 1.39
N LYS A 88 -13.28 10.06 0.97
CA LYS A 88 -13.80 8.69 0.83
C LYS A 88 -13.53 8.15 -0.56
N HIS A 89 -13.58 9.02 -1.57
CA HIS A 89 -13.39 8.66 -2.97
C HIS A 89 -12.53 9.69 -3.70
N ILE A 90 -11.69 9.19 -4.61
CA ILE A 90 -10.93 10.02 -5.54
C ILE A 90 -11.01 9.43 -6.94
N GLU A 91 -11.31 10.27 -7.93
CA GLU A 91 -11.22 9.91 -9.33
C GLU A 91 -9.91 10.45 -9.92
N LEU A 92 -8.96 9.56 -10.15
CA LEU A 92 -7.69 9.88 -10.80
C LEU A 92 -7.89 9.95 -12.31
N ASN A 93 -7.21 10.90 -12.96
CA ASN A 93 -7.29 11.05 -14.41
C ASN A 93 -6.34 10.07 -15.14
N ASN A 94 -6.60 9.81 -16.42
CA ASN A 94 -5.82 8.88 -17.23
C ASN A 94 -4.51 9.47 -17.82
N ASN A 95 -4.12 10.68 -17.43
CA ASN A 95 -2.85 11.31 -17.77
C ASN A 95 -1.89 11.37 -16.59
N LEU A 96 -2.29 10.86 -15.42
CA LEU A 96 -1.45 10.80 -14.23
C LEU A 96 -0.29 9.85 -14.47
N GLU A 97 0.94 10.33 -14.30
CA GLU A 97 2.18 9.60 -14.61
C GLU A 97 2.93 9.18 -13.33
N LYS A 98 2.83 9.99 -12.26
CA LYS A 98 3.61 9.80 -11.04
C LYS A 98 2.79 10.01 -9.77
N ILE A 99 3.00 9.12 -8.77
CA ILE A 99 2.49 9.27 -7.41
C ILE A 99 3.67 9.20 -6.45
N CYS A 100 3.94 10.31 -5.75
CA CYS A 100 5.10 10.46 -4.88
C CYS A 100 4.87 9.88 -3.47
N PHE A 101 5.89 10.05 -2.62
CA PHE A 101 5.96 9.49 -1.28
C PHE A 101 4.75 9.89 -0.43
N ALA A 102 4.13 8.89 0.21
CA ALA A 102 3.03 9.06 1.14
C ALA A 102 1.84 9.89 0.61
N ALA A 103 1.61 9.93 -0.73
CA ALA A 103 0.65 10.81 -1.36
C ALA A 103 -0.76 10.76 -0.75
N PHE A 104 -1.25 9.57 -0.39
CA PHE A 104 -2.56 9.35 0.27
C PHE A 104 -2.41 8.78 1.69
N SER A 105 -1.22 8.79 2.22
CA SER A 105 -0.94 8.20 3.53
C SER A 105 -1.84 8.79 4.60
N ARG A 106 -2.37 7.92 5.49
CA ARG A 106 -3.30 8.26 6.57
C ARG A 106 -4.64 8.86 6.14
N SER A 107 -5.00 8.78 4.86
CA SER A 107 -6.37 9.10 4.41
C SER A 107 -7.32 8.00 4.88
N ARG A 108 -7.62 8.02 6.19
CA ARG A 108 -8.30 6.94 6.90
C ARG A 108 -9.77 6.75 6.51
N SER A 109 -10.34 7.69 5.80
CA SER A 109 -11.71 7.62 5.25
C SER A 109 -11.76 7.06 3.84
N LEU A 110 -10.61 6.90 3.15
CA LEU A 110 -10.56 6.44 1.76
C LEU A 110 -11.02 4.98 1.67
N GLU A 111 -12.13 4.75 0.96
CA GLU A 111 -12.78 3.44 0.85
C GLU A 111 -12.33 2.68 -0.40
N SER A 112 -12.04 3.41 -1.47
CA SER A 112 -11.59 2.81 -2.72
C SER A 112 -10.73 3.76 -3.53
N ILE A 113 -9.81 3.17 -4.32
CA ILE A 113 -9.00 3.91 -5.28
C ILE A 113 -8.75 3.05 -6.51
N LYS A 114 -8.86 3.68 -7.69
CA LYS A 114 -8.42 3.11 -8.96
C LYS A 114 -7.22 3.90 -9.46
N ILE A 115 -6.09 3.23 -9.57
CA ILE A 115 -4.85 3.82 -10.11
C ILE A 115 -4.79 3.49 -11.60
N PRO A 116 -4.78 4.48 -12.49
CA PRO A 116 -4.82 4.26 -13.94
C PRO A 116 -3.50 3.69 -14.47
N ASP A 117 -3.56 3.00 -15.61
CA ASP A 117 -2.39 2.39 -16.28
C ASP A 117 -1.34 3.42 -16.74
N SER A 118 -1.71 4.69 -16.82
CA SER A 118 -0.78 5.79 -17.12
C SER A 118 0.25 6.03 -16.03
N VAL A 119 -0.04 5.63 -14.77
CA VAL A 119 0.91 5.77 -13.66
C VAL A 119 1.99 4.72 -13.78
N THR A 120 3.21 5.17 -14.04
CA THR A 120 4.39 4.31 -14.19
C THR A 120 5.43 4.52 -13.10
N THR A 121 5.32 5.60 -12.33
CA THR A 121 6.27 5.93 -11.27
C THR A 121 5.56 6.00 -9.92
N PHE A 122 6.03 5.16 -9.01
CA PHE A 122 5.52 5.04 -7.64
C PHE A 122 6.64 5.22 -6.63
N GLU A 123 6.42 6.06 -5.64
CA GLU A 123 7.28 6.12 -4.46
C GLU A 123 6.67 5.32 -3.29
N ASP A 124 7.33 5.32 -2.13
CA ASP A 124 6.96 4.47 -1.01
C ASP A 124 5.75 5.03 -0.21
N CYS A 125 5.10 4.16 0.57
CA CYS A 125 4.06 4.49 1.56
C CYS A 125 2.82 5.20 0.98
N ILE A 126 2.51 5.06 -0.30
CA ILE A 126 1.45 5.81 -0.99
C ILE A 126 0.11 5.74 -0.26
N LEU A 127 -0.30 4.56 0.18
CA LEU A 127 -1.59 4.29 0.85
C LEU A 127 -1.38 3.80 2.31
N PHE A 128 -0.24 4.17 2.92
CA PHE A 128 0.07 3.81 4.30
C PHE A 128 -1.04 4.27 5.26
N GLU A 129 -1.51 3.36 6.11
CA GLU A 129 -2.55 3.65 7.14
C GLU A 129 -3.90 4.17 6.57
N CYS A 130 -4.25 3.81 5.33
CA CYS A 130 -5.59 4.02 4.78
C CYS A 130 -6.54 2.95 5.36
N SER A 131 -6.92 3.12 6.63
CA SER A 131 -7.56 2.05 7.43
C SER A 131 -8.97 1.66 6.97
N SER A 132 -9.68 2.50 6.22
CA SER A 132 -11.00 2.18 5.63
C SER A 132 -10.92 1.63 4.20
N LEU A 133 -9.71 1.50 3.63
CA LEU A 133 -9.53 1.07 2.24
C LEU A 133 -9.95 -0.39 2.06
N GLN A 134 -10.98 -0.61 1.23
CA GLN A 134 -11.57 -1.92 0.96
C GLN A 134 -11.27 -2.41 -0.46
N ARG A 135 -11.19 -1.50 -1.43
CA ARG A 135 -10.99 -1.83 -2.86
C ARG A 135 -9.88 -1.01 -3.48
N VAL A 136 -9.00 -1.69 -4.17
CA VAL A 136 -7.90 -1.09 -4.93
C VAL A 136 -7.86 -1.73 -6.30
N GLU A 137 -7.84 -0.89 -7.34
CA GLU A 137 -7.48 -1.32 -8.70
C GLU A 137 -6.09 -0.80 -9.00
N LEU A 138 -5.16 -1.71 -9.26
CA LEU A 138 -3.77 -1.41 -9.59
C LEU A 138 -3.56 -1.33 -11.10
N PRO A 139 -2.58 -0.54 -11.60
CA PRO A 139 -2.26 -0.51 -13.02
C PRO A 139 -1.78 -1.88 -13.51
N SER A 140 -2.26 -2.30 -14.67
CA SER A 140 -1.96 -3.61 -15.24
C SER A 140 -0.48 -3.83 -15.59
N ASN A 141 0.29 -2.74 -15.73
CA ASN A 141 1.72 -2.73 -16.06
C ASN A 141 2.64 -2.58 -14.83
N MET A 142 2.10 -2.60 -13.61
CA MET A 142 2.89 -2.47 -12.38
C MET A 142 3.85 -3.65 -12.21
N LYS A 143 5.15 -3.37 -12.09
CA LYS A 143 6.19 -4.38 -11.88
C LYS A 143 6.63 -4.52 -10.43
N VAL A 144 6.59 -3.44 -9.68
CA VAL A 144 7.04 -3.38 -8.30
C VAL A 144 5.95 -2.81 -7.43
N LEU A 145 5.54 -3.55 -6.40
CA LEU A 145 4.71 -3.03 -5.33
C LEU A 145 5.60 -2.26 -4.35
N PRO A 146 5.43 -0.94 -4.19
CA PRO A 146 6.30 -0.10 -3.36
C PRO A 146 6.34 -0.51 -1.89
N LYS A 147 7.41 -0.09 -1.19
CA LYS A 147 7.54 -0.31 0.25
C LYS A 147 6.39 0.36 1.00
N GLY A 148 5.78 -0.41 1.92
CA GLY A 148 4.72 0.08 2.80
C GLY A 148 3.46 0.56 2.07
N MET A 149 3.24 0.17 0.80
CA MET A 149 2.13 0.72 0.00
C MET A 149 0.77 0.57 0.69
N PHE A 150 0.50 -0.60 1.29
CA PHE A 150 -0.75 -0.90 2.01
C PHE A 150 -0.53 -1.17 3.51
N GLU A 151 0.59 -0.73 4.05
CA GLU A 151 0.89 -0.93 5.46
C GLU A 151 -0.21 -0.30 6.32
N TYR A 152 -0.80 -1.09 7.26
CA TYR A 152 -1.96 -0.75 8.08
C TYR A 152 -3.27 -0.46 7.33
N CYS A 153 -3.45 -0.94 6.10
CA CYS A 153 -4.77 -0.95 5.44
C CYS A 153 -5.66 -2.04 6.06
N THR A 154 -6.18 -1.76 7.25
CA THR A 154 -6.84 -2.79 8.09
C THR A 154 -8.18 -3.27 7.56
N SER A 155 -8.86 -2.53 6.69
CA SER A 155 -10.13 -2.93 6.06
C SER A 155 -9.95 -3.64 4.72
N LEU A 156 -8.72 -3.78 4.20
CA LEU A 156 -8.45 -4.46 2.94
C LEU A 156 -8.63 -5.97 3.12
N GLU A 157 -9.70 -6.54 2.53
CA GLU A 157 -10.00 -7.97 2.66
C GLU A 157 -9.42 -8.83 1.53
N LYS A 158 -9.31 -8.25 0.33
CA LYS A 158 -8.72 -8.89 -0.85
C LYS A 158 -8.13 -7.84 -1.78
N ILE A 159 -7.16 -8.25 -2.56
CA ILE A 159 -6.56 -7.44 -3.62
C ILE A 159 -6.14 -8.35 -4.77
N GLU A 160 -6.31 -7.87 -5.97
CA GLU A 160 -5.81 -8.52 -7.18
C GLU A 160 -4.52 -7.85 -7.60
N LEU A 161 -3.43 -8.62 -7.63
CA LEU A 161 -2.13 -8.15 -8.10
C LEU A 161 -2.02 -8.42 -9.60
N PRO A 162 -1.57 -7.44 -10.40
CA PRO A 162 -1.27 -7.67 -11.82
C PRO A 162 -0.22 -8.78 -12.00
N GLU A 163 -0.39 -9.60 -13.05
CA GLU A 163 0.57 -10.67 -13.38
C GLU A 163 1.96 -10.14 -13.74
N THR A 164 2.08 -8.85 -14.02
CA THR A 164 3.34 -8.15 -14.29
C THR A 164 4.18 -7.87 -13.05
N VAL A 165 3.64 -8.08 -11.83
CA VAL A 165 4.38 -7.80 -10.59
C VAL A 165 5.47 -8.85 -10.39
N GLU A 166 6.71 -8.38 -10.40
CA GLU A 166 7.94 -9.14 -10.20
C GLU A 166 8.45 -9.03 -8.75
N ARG A 167 8.07 -7.94 -8.05
CA ARG A 167 8.54 -7.68 -6.68
C ARG A 167 7.44 -7.11 -5.79
N ILE A 168 7.30 -7.66 -4.60
CA ILE A 168 6.58 -7.08 -3.47
C ILE A 168 7.62 -6.54 -2.48
N SER A 169 7.68 -5.22 -2.29
CA SER A 169 8.68 -4.60 -1.42
C SER A 169 8.37 -4.77 0.06
N SER A 170 9.31 -4.37 0.91
CA SER A 170 9.19 -4.54 2.37
C SER A 170 7.96 -3.82 2.92
N PHE A 171 7.30 -4.44 3.90
CA PHE A 171 6.11 -3.92 4.58
C PHE A 171 4.89 -3.66 3.69
N ALA A 172 4.86 -4.11 2.44
CA ALA A 172 3.80 -3.76 1.48
C ALA A 172 2.38 -4.03 2.00
N PHE A 173 2.16 -5.12 2.75
CA PHE A 173 0.88 -5.48 3.39
C PHE A 173 0.99 -5.65 4.91
N TYR A 174 1.99 -5.02 5.54
CA TYR A 174 2.17 -5.14 6.98
C TYR A 174 0.91 -4.70 7.74
N SER A 175 0.42 -5.55 8.64
CA SER A 175 -0.81 -5.31 9.43
C SER A 175 -2.09 -5.08 8.62
N CYS A 176 -2.20 -5.59 7.40
CA CYS A 176 -3.48 -5.76 6.71
C CYS A 176 -4.28 -6.89 7.37
N LYS A 177 -4.83 -6.63 8.55
CA LYS A 177 -5.41 -7.66 9.44
C LYS A 177 -6.60 -8.40 8.85
N ASN A 178 -7.34 -7.77 7.94
CA ASN A 178 -8.50 -8.35 7.28
C ASN A 178 -8.19 -8.97 5.92
N LEU A 179 -6.95 -8.92 5.43
CA LEU A 179 -6.54 -9.57 4.19
C LEU A 179 -6.54 -11.09 4.39
N LYS A 180 -7.64 -11.75 3.97
CA LYS A 180 -7.89 -13.18 4.22
C LYS A 180 -7.30 -14.10 3.16
N SER A 181 -7.13 -13.57 1.96
CA SER A 181 -6.57 -14.29 0.82
C SER A 181 -5.88 -13.34 -0.15
N ILE A 182 -4.87 -13.84 -0.82
CA ILE A 182 -4.18 -13.16 -1.92
C ILE A 182 -3.66 -14.20 -2.89
N THR A 183 -3.81 -13.93 -4.19
CA THR A 183 -3.12 -14.71 -5.23
C THR A 183 -1.86 -13.96 -5.62
N LEU A 184 -0.72 -14.62 -5.47
CA LEU A 184 0.56 -14.06 -5.87
C LEU A 184 0.80 -14.31 -7.36
N PRO A 185 1.28 -13.29 -8.12
CA PRO A 185 1.52 -13.40 -9.55
C PRO A 185 2.59 -14.45 -9.87
N LYS A 186 2.46 -15.12 -11.00
CA LYS A 186 3.42 -16.17 -11.43
C LYS A 186 4.82 -15.63 -11.73
N ASN A 187 4.91 -14.35 -12.10
CA ASN A 187 6.18 -13.67 -12.38
C ASN A 187 6.87 -13.11 -11.12
N LEU A 188 6.30 -13.34 -9.93
CA LEU A 188 6.87 -12.84 -8.68
C LEU A 188 8.18 -13.55 -8.37
N GLU A 189 9.23 -12.77 -8.15
CA GLU A 189 10.58 -13.26 -7.83
C GLU A 189 10.99 -12.95 -6.39
N ILE A 190 10.56 -11.80 -5.85
CA ILE A 190 11.03 -11.30 -4.57
C ILE A 190 9.86 -10.86 -3.68
N ILE A 191 9.87 -11.34 -2.43
CA ILE A 191 9.01 -10.88 -1.36
C ILE A 191 9.88 -10.25 -0.26
N GLY A 192 9.73 -8.95 -0.05
CA GLY A 192 10.55 -8.15 0.86
C GLY A 192 10.29 -8.41 2.34
N TYR A 193 11.12 -7.79 3.20
CA TYR A 193 11.04 -7.93 4.66
C TYR A 193 9.66 -7.56 5.18
N ASN A 194 9.10 -8.42 6.05
CA ASN A 194 7.82 -8.21 6.72
C ASN A 194 6.64 -7.87 5.77
N ALA A 195 6.71 -8.28 4.50
CA ALA A 195 5.74 -7.87 3.48
C ALA A 195 4.29 -8.24 3.84
N PHE A 196 4.06 -9.38 4.48
CA PHE A 196 2.74 -9.86 4.91
C PHE A 196 2.62 -10.04 6.44
N THR A 197 3.55 -9.45 7.22
CA THR A 197 3.51 -9.56 8.69
C THR A 197 2.17 -9.09 9.24
N LYS A 198 1.59 -9.90 10.16
CA LYS A 198 0.32 -9.63 10.85
C LYS A 198 -0.88 -9.45 9.91
N THR A 199 -0.88 -10.13 8.77
CA THR A 199 -2.07 -10.24 7.91
C THR A 199 -3.05 -11.29 8.43
N GLY A 200 -4.29 -11.23 7.92
CA GLY A 200 -5.36 -12.20 8.24
C GLY A 200 -5.39 -13.41 7.32
N LEU A 201 -4.33 -13.66 6.55
CA LEU A 201 -4.24 -14.77 5.60
C LEU A 201 -4.50 -16.11 6.28
N LYS A 202 -5.35 -16.96 5.66
CA LYS A 202 -5.62 -18.32 6.11
C LYS A 202 -4.71 -19.34 5.45
N SER A 203 -4.35 -19.09 4.20
CA SER A 203 -3.39 -19.90 3.46
C SER A 203 -2.58 -19.02 2.53
N ILE A 204 -1.40 -19.50 2.12
CA ILE A 204 -0.56 -18.83 1.15
C ILE A 204 0.11 -19.84 0.22
N THR A 205 0.06 -19.57 -1.07
CA THR A 205 0.84 -20.29 -2.08
C THR A 205 1.90 -19.36 -2.65
N ILE A 206 3.16 -19.72 -2.46
CA ILE A 206 4.30 -18.99 -3.02
C ILE A 206 4.57 -19.53 -4.42
N PRO A 207 4.57 -18.68 -5.47
CA PRO A 207 4.77 -19.15 -6.85
C PRO A 207 6.20 -19.61 -7.12
N GLU A 208 6.35 -20.47 -8.14
CA GLU A 208 7.62 -21.08 -8.52
C GLU A 208 8.74 -20.11 -8.93
N GLY A 209 8.42 -18.85 -9.27
CA GLY A 209 9.45 -17.83 -9.55
C GLY A 209 10.20 -17.32 -8.33
N VAL A 210 9.64 -17.49 -7.13
CA VAL A 210 10.24 -16.97 -5.88
C VAL A 210 11.42 -17.82 -5.45
N ILE A 211 12.59 -17.20 -5.34
CA ILE A 211 13.85 -17.85 -4.95
C ILE A 211 14.30 -17.50 -3.53
N GLU A 212 13.70 -16.48 -2.92
CA GLU A 212 14.08 -16.00 -1.60
C GLU A 212 12.87 -15.45 -0.82
N LEU A 213 12.74 -15.87 0.44
CA LEU A 213 11.84 -15.29 1.42
C LEU A 213 12.66 -14.52 2.47
N ASN A 214 12.43 -13.22 2.53
CA ASN A 214 13.11 -12.34 3.48
C ASN A 214 12.60 -12.52 4.92
N SER A 215 13.31 -11.93 5.89
CA SER A 215 12.94 -12.09 7.30
C SER A 215 11.54 -11.57 7.60
N GLY A 216 10.79 -12.35 8.39
CA GLY A 216 9.51 -11.98 8.93
C GLY A 216 8.36 -11.88 7.91
N VAL A 217 8.53 -12.39 6.68
CA VAL A 217 7.53 -12.18 5.59
C VAL A 217 6.11 -12.45 6.04
N PHE A 218 5.86 -13.55 6.76
CA PHE A 218 4.53 -13.91 7.29
C PHE A 218 4.47 -13.90 8.83
N SER A 219 5.41 -13.22 9.49
CA SER A 219 5.45 -13.19 10.96
C SER A 219 4.14 -12.65 11.54
N GLY A 220 3.62 -13.30 12.58
CA GLY A 220 2.39 -12.91 13.27
C GLY A 220 1.11 -13.08 12.46
N CYS A 221 1.14 -13.84 11.35
CA CYS A 221 -0.07 -14.24 10.62
C CYS A 221 -0.82 -15.32 11.41
N ARG A 222 -1.52 -14.90 12.47
CA ARG A 222 -2.14 -15.83 13.44
C ARG A 222 -3.30 -16.62 12.88
N SER A 223 -3.85 -16.25 11.73
CA SER A 223 -4.92 -16.96 11.03
C SER A 223 -4.38 -17.95 9.99
N LEU A 224 -3.06 -17.95 9.73
CA LEU A 224 -2.45 -18.81 8.73
C LEU A 224 -2.44 -20.26 9.20
N GLU A 225 -3.06 -21.14 8.42
CA GLU A 225 -3.20 -22.58 8.70
C GLU A 225 -2.29 -23.40 7.81
N GLU A 226 -2.09 -22.97 6.56
CA GLU A 226 -1.29 -23.70 5.56
C GLU A 226 -0.41 -22.77 4.74
N ALA A 227 0.78 -23.24 4.39
CA ALA A 227 1.70 -22.56 3.48
C ALA A 227 2.25 -23.54 2.44
N TYR A 228 2.24 -23.13 1.18
CA TYR A 228 2.74 -23.90 0.04
C TYR A 228 4.00 -23.22 -0.50
N LEU A 229 5.15 -23.89 -0.37
CA LEU A 229 6.45 -23.37 -0.77
C LEU A 229 6.90 -23.97 -2.10
N PRO A 230 7.49 -23.18 -3.00
CA PRO A 230 7.94 -23.63 -4.30
C PRO A 230 9.28 -24.40 -4.17
N LYS A 231 9.51 -25.34 -5.07
CA LYS A 231 10.79 -26.05 -5.18
C LYS A 231 11.97 -25.15 -5.60
N THR A 232 11.65 -23.99 -6.19
CA THR A 232 12.66 -23.00 -6.61
C THR A 232 13.24 -22.19 -5.47
N LEU A 233 12.68 -22.29 -4.26
CA LEU A 233 13.15 -21.57 -3.09
C LEU A 233 14.57 -21.99 -2.72
N LYS A 234 15.50 -21.03 -2.72
CA LYS A 234 16.92 -21.23 -2.43
C LYS A 234 17.37 -20.64 -1.11
N ARG A 235 16.61 -19.67 -0.60
CA ARG A 235 16.95 -18.97 0.65
C ARG A 235 15.71 -18.61 1.44
N CYS A 236 15.74 -18.94 2.73
CA CYS A 236 14.81 -18.46 3.73
C CYS A 236 15.58 -17.68 4.78
N MET A 237 15.17 -16.47 5.04
CA MET A 237 15.71 -15.70 6.17
C MET A 237 14.98 -16.06 7.46
N SER A 238 15.45 -15.53 8.59
CA SER A 238 14.90 -15.85 9.90
C SER A 238 13.44 -15.41 10.06
N SER A 239 12.72 -16.16 10.89
CA SER A 239 11.39 -15.75 11.40
C SER A 239 10.30 -15.57 10.34
N ILE A 240 10.39 -16.27 9.19
CA ILE A 240 9.41 -16.11 8.09
C ILE A 240 7.97 -16.40 8.55
N PHE A 241 7.76 -17.34 9.47
CA PHE A 241 6.45 -17.69 10.07
C PHE A 241 6.43 -17.51 11.60
N ALA A 242 7.25 -16.64 12.16
CA ALA A 242 7.26 -16.41 13.60
C ALA A 242 5.87 -15.97 14.10
N ASP A 243 5.43 -16.51 15.25
CA ASP A 243 4.11 -16.22 15.87
C ASP A 243 2.89 -16.55 14.97
N CYS A 244 3.06 -17.47 13.99
CA CYS A 244 1.96 -18.06 13.21
C CYS A 244 1.34 -19.24 13.96
N ARG A 245 0.67 -18.99 15.08
CA ARG A 245 0.27 -20.01 16.06
C ARG A 245 -0.75 -21.03 15.56
N ASN A 246 -1.44 -20.73 14.45
CA ASN A 246 -2.41 -21.66 13.84
C ASN A 246 -1.84 -22.37 12.61
N LEU A 247 -0.56 -22.08 12.24
CA LEU A 247 0.06 -22.76 11.11
C LEU A 247 0.29 -24.23 11.46
N ALA A 248 -0.51 -25.08 10.82
CA ALA A 248 -0.50 -26.53 11.06
C ALA A 248 0.38 -27.26 10.04
N THR A 249 0.41 -26.79 8.80
CA THR A 249 1.10 -27.52 7.73
C THR A 249 1.84 -26.58 6.77
N ILE A 250 3.07 -26.96 6.46
CA ILE A 250 3.86 -26.39 5.38
C ILE A 250 4.06 -27.47 4.32
N TYR A 251 3.57 -27.22 3.11
CA TYR A 251 3.81 -28.08 1.95
C TYR A 251 5.04 -27.57 1.20
N TYR A 252 6.04 -28.44 1.04
CA TYR A 252 7.28 -28.11 0.35
C TYR A 252 7.60 -29.16 -0.72
N ASP A 253 7.49 -28.78 -1.98
CA ASP A 253 7.60 -29.71 -3.12
C ASP A 253 9.06 -30.09 -3.46
N VAL A 254 9.78 -30.55 -2.44
CA VAL A 254 11.13 -31.17 -2.55
C VAL A 254 11.15 -32.46 -1.75
N ASN A 255 12.20 -33.29 -1.95
CA ASN A 255 12.43 -34.38 -1.02
C ASN A 255 13.02 -33.83 0.28
N ALA A 256 12.79 -34.50 1.40
CA ALA A 256 13.18 -33.95 2.70
C ALA A 256 14.73 -33.86 2.88
N ASP A 257 15.48 -34.66 2.15
CA ASP A 257 16.96 -34.61 2.12
C ASP A 257 17.52 -33.48 1.25
N GLU A 258 16.67 -32.88 0.39
CA GLU A 258 16.98 -31.67 -0.40
C GLU A 258 16.72 -30.36 0.37
N ASP A 259 16.09 -30.45 1.56
CA ASP A 259 15.79 -29.28 2.38
C ASP A 259 17.03 -28.78 3.14
N GLU A 260 17.60 -27.69 2.65
CA GLU A 260 18.79 -27.07 3.26
C GLU A 260 18.43 -26.02 4.34
N PHE A 261 17.14 -25.59 4.48
CA PHE A 261 16.84 -24.41 5.30
C PHE A 261 15.55 -24.42 6.10
N ILE A 262 14.49 -25.11 5.70
CA ILE A 262 13.16 -24.95 6.34
C ILE A 262 13.21 -25.38 7.81
N HIS A 263 13.84 -26.50 8.11
CA HIS A 263 13.99 -27.01 9.48
C HIS A 263 14.70 -26.04 10.44
N GLY A 264 15.64 -25.23 9.93
CA GLY A 264 16.46 -24.34 10.76
C GLY A 264 15.85 -22.96 10.98
N TYR A 265 14.98 -22.52 10.10
CA TYR A 265 14.55 -21.12 10.05
C TYR A 265 13.06 -20.88 10.30
N VAL A 266 12.24 -21.95 10.29
CA VAL A 266 10.81 -21.83 10.57
C VAL A 266 10.55 -22.06 12.04
N ARG A 267 10.06 -21.02 12.73
CA ARG A 267 9.59 -21.05 14.11
C ARG A 267 8.21 -20.43 14.15
N THR A 268 7.20 -21.19 14.53
CA THR A 268 5.80 -20.77 14.49
C THR A 268 5.22 -20.42 15.86
N GLY A 269 5.89 -20.85 16.95
CA GLY A 269 5.38 -20.77 18.32
C GLY A 269 4.38 -21.88 18.67
N ALA A 270 4.12 -22.83 17.75
CA ALA A 270 3.31 -24.03 17.94
C ALA A 270 3.90 -25.18 17.09
N PRO A 271 3.64 -26.46 17.43
CA PRO A 271 4.00 -27.58 16.58
C PRO A 271 3.32 -27.51 15.22
N PHE A 272 4.01 -27.90 14.17
CA PHE A 272 3.47 -27.95 12.81
C PHE A 272 4.11 -29.12 12.02
N ASP A 273 3.49 -29.49 10.91
CA ASP A 273 4.00 -30.52 10.02
C ASP A 273 4.62 -29.89 8.78
N ILE A 274 5.75 -30.42 8.35
CA ILE A 274 6.29 -30.16 7.00
C ILE A 274 5.98 -31.38 6.14
N VAL A 275 5.21 -31.18 5.09
CA VAL A 275 4.86 -32.20 4.11
C VAL A 275 5.77 -32.04 2.90
N TYR A 276 6.79 -32.89 2.85
CA TYR A 276 7.67 -33.02 1.70
C TYR A 276 7.05 -33.93 0.63
N ARG A 277 7.68 -34.01 -0.54
CA ARG A 277 7.28 -34.92 -1.61
C ARG A 277 7.34 -36.40 -1.18
N ASP A 278 8.32 -36.76 -0.38
CA ASP A 278 8.61 -38.14 0.03
C ASP A 278 8.12 -38.51 1.43
N LYS A 279 7.96 -37.57 2.33
CA LYS A 279 7.52 -37.82 3.72
C LYS A 279 6.97 -36.60 4.44
N THR A 280 6.31 -36.84 5.57
CA THR A 280 5.88 -35.78 6.51
C THR A 280 6.79 -35.79 7.74
N VAL A 281 7.21 -34.61 8.19
CA VAL A 281 8.05 -34.42 9.38
C VAL A 281 7.35 -33.46 10.34
N GLN A 282 7.15 -33.94 11.58
CA GLN A 282 6.61 -33.08 12.63
C GLN A 282 7.69 -32.21 13.25
N VAL A 283 7.45 -30.92 13.36
CA VAL A 283 8.38 -29.95 13.94
C VAL A 283 7.79 -29.39 15.22
N GLY A 284 8.54 -29.47 16.32
CA GLY A 284 8.14 -28.88 17.59
C GLY A 284 8.12 -27.37 17.53
N GLY A 285 7.07 -26.75 18.11
CA GLY A 285 7.00 -25.31 18.25
C GLY A 285 7.99 -24.82 19.34
N TYR A 286 8.79 -23.80 19.01
CA TYR A 286 9.68 -23.10 19.95
C TYR A 286 9.40 -21.60 19.96
#